data_a53949fa8a01d2f65bcdb892ca9a0668
#
_entry.id   a53949fa8a01d2f65bcdb892ca9a0668
#
_cell.length_a   1.000
_cell.length_b   1.000
_cell.length_c   1.000
_cell.angle_alpha   90.00
_cell.angle_beta   90.00
_cell.angle_gamma   90.00
#
_symmetry.space_group_name_H-M   'P 1'
#
loop_
_entity.id
_entity.type
_entity.pdbx_description
1 polymer ?
#
loop_
_entity_poly.entity_id
_entity_poly.type
_entity_poly.pdbx_seq_one_letter_code
_entity_poly.pdbx_strand_id
1 'polypeptide(L)'
;MAALLCLWLVAALAQADEGAGFQPLPVDDPVNGGTMPGFVFYPLVEPSRIVWRGPYEVHATPGARVTDGSKPLVVVSHGHGGSALGHHDLAVSLAHHGFIVATIEHPLDNFHDLSGTGTAKVLVGRPIQVKATIDALLADAHWNAKIDPGRIGVVGFSAGGYTALMVAGAVPRFSRFLDYCELQPHDAEICSALAKAKLRGSEGTELAALQADLRKWGNPADSRVKAAFVMAPLSLLFDKAGLSSIHAPLFLSYAENDDVLVPKYNALSVAPFLKTLTGINRIPKAGHYVFLSPCSPQLAASAPAICTDPPEVDRVSVHERINADALTFFNQALRIPGQVQDH
;
A
#
# COMPACT_ATOMS: atom_id res chain seq x y z
N MET A 1 -10.34 67.90 11.81
CA MET A 1 -10.59 66.46 11.99
C MET A 1 -10.04 65.73 10.78
N ALA A 2 -8.86 65.12 10.92
CA ALA A 2 -8.22 64.36 9.85
C ALA A 2 -8.45 62.87 10.10
N ALA A 3 -9.13 62.18 9.18
CA ALA A 3 -9.37 60.75 9.26
C ALA A 3 -8.16 60.00 8.65
N LEU A 4 -7.44 59.24 9.50
CA LEU A 4 -6.41 58.28 9.04
C LEU A 4 -7.12 57.05 8.51
N LEU A 5 -7.00 56.81 7.21
CA LEU A 5 -7.32 55.51 6.57
C LEU A 5 -6.12 54.58 6.80
N CYS A 6 -6.28 53.57 7.69
CA CYS A 6 -5.37 52.43 7.76
C CYS A 6 -5.68 51.43 6.62
N LEU A 7 -4.86 51.41 5.57
CA LEU A 7 -4.86 50.35 4.59
C LEU A 7 -4.21 49.10 5.22
N TRP A 8 -5.00 48.06 5.48
CA TRP A 8 -4.50 46.73 5.75
C TRP A 8 -4.07 46.06 4.43
N LEU A 9 -2.77 45.97 4.23
CA LEU A 9 -2.23 45.07 3.18
C LEU A 9 -2.41 43.63 3.68
N VAL A 10 -3.41 42.93 3.17
CA VAL A 10 -3.48 41.46 3.25
C VAL A 10 -2.45 40.92 2.26
N ALA A 11 -1.27 40.55 2.76
CA ALA A 11 -0.34 39.75 2.01
C ALA A 11 -0.97 38.37 1.77
N ALA A 12 -1.51 38.12 0.58
CA ALA A 12 -1.85 36.78 0.12
C ALA A 12 -0.50 36.02 0.07
N LEU A 13 -0.26 35.16 1.06
CA LEU A 13 0.77 34.13 0.93
C LEU A 13 0.34 33.25 -0.24
N ALA A 14 0.96 33.42 -1.39
CA ALA A 14 0.87 32.45 -2.46
C ALA A 14 1.34 31.12 -1.87
N GLN A 15 0.43 30.16 -1.71
CA GLN A 15 0.76 28.77 -1.42
C GLN A 15 1.61 28.33 -2.63
N ALA A 16 2.93 28.18 -2.41
CA ALA A 16 3.79 27.62 -3.43
C ALA A 16 3.24 26.21 -3.75
N ASP A 17 3.06 25.88 -5.00
CA ASP A 17 2.73 24.53 -5.45
C ASP A 17 3.81 23.60 -4.88
N GLU A 18 3.45 22.83 -3.86
CA GLU A 18 4.36 21.88 -3.24
C GLU A 18 4.61 20.76 -4.24
N GLY A 19 5.88 20.52 -4.58
CA GLY A 19 6.29 19.46 -5.47
C GLY A 19 6.55 18.16 -4.71
N ALA A 20 6.80 17.10 -5.45
CA ALA A 20 7.30 15.83 -4.92
C ALA A 20 8.73 15.56 -5.40
N GLY A 21 9.59 15.16 -4.48
CA GLY A 21 10.90 14.58 -4.77
C GLY A 21 10.87 13.07 -4.59
N PHE A 22 11.83 12.38 -5.17
CA PHE A 22 12.03 10.97 -4.87
C PHE A 22 13.49 10.55 -5.04
N GLN A 23 13.86 9.46 -4.37
CA GLN A 23 15.17 8.84 -4.51
C GLN A 23 15.10 7.34 -4.25
N PRO A 24 16.08 6.55 -4.72
CA PRO A 24 16.20 5.14 -4.39
C PRO A 24 16.26 4.92 -2.87
N LEU A 25 15.62 3.85 -2.41
CA LEU A 25 15.61 3.38 -1.03
C LEU A 25 16.01 1.90 -1.01
N PRO A 26 17.30 1.56 -0.96
CA PRO A 26 17.73 0.19 -0.71
C PRO A 26 17.48 -0.16 0.76
N VAL A 27 16.82 -1.29 1.02
CA VAL A 27 16.52 -1.79 2.37
C VAL A 27 17.06 -3.21 2.49
N ASP A 28 17.75 -3.51 3.58
CA ASP A 28 18.18 -4.90 3.84
C ASP A 28 16.97 -5.83 4.00
N ASP A 29 17.02 -6.97 3.29
CA ASP A 29 15.94 -7.97 3.35
C ASP A 29 16.20 -8.99 4.48
N PRO A 30 15.47 -8.93 5.60
CA PRO A 30 15.67 -9.85 6.71
C PRO A 30 15.12 -11.26 6.43
N VAL A 31 14.39 -11.45 5.32
CA VAL A 31 13.73 -12.71 4.97
C VAL A 31 14.59 -13.55 4.03
N ASN A 32 15.16 -12.92 2.99
CA ASN A 32 15.90 -13.61 1.95
C ASN A 32 17.40 -13.27 1.97
N GLY A 33 17.81 -12.26 2.74
CA GLY A 33 19.14 -11.67 2.66
C GLY A 33 19.30 -10.76 1.45
N GLY A 34 20.38 -9.99 1.42
CA GLY A 34 20.62 -9.00 0.38
C GLY A 34 19.76 -7.74 0.58
N THR A 35 19.41 -7.09 -0.51
CA THR A 35 18.77 -5.77 -0.50
C THR A 35 17.47 -5.78 -1.31
N MET A 36 16.39 -5.24 -0.74
CA MET A 36 15.15 -4.94 -1.44
C MET A 36 15.28 -3.57 -2.10
N PRO A 37 15.01 -3.45 -3.40
CA PRO A 37 14.91 -2.14 -4.03
C PRO A 37 13.60 -1.44 -3.63
N GLY A 38 13.64 -0.11 -3.62
CA GLY A 38 12.48 0.72 -3.33
C GLY A 38 12.77 2.17 -3.70
N PHE A 39 11.79 3.01 -3.41
CA PHE A 39 11.90 4.47 -3.52
C PHE A 39 11.31 5.12 -2.29
N VAL A 40 11.83 6.29 -1.94
CA VAL A 40 11.20 7.20 -1.00
C VAL A 40 10.80 8.47 -1.73
N PHE A 41 9.52 8.83 -1.62
CA PHE A 41 8.92 10.06 -2.13
C PHE A 41 8.73 11.04 -0.96
N TYR A 42 8.89 12.32 -1.21
CA TYR A 42 8.87 13.33 -0.16
C TYR A 42 8.51 14.72 -0.69
N PRO A 43 7.99 15.64 0.15
CA PRO A 43 7.57 16.96 -0.27
C PRO A 43 8.75 17.87 -0.63
N LEU A 44 8.56 18.68 -1.67
CA LEU A 44 9.46 19.75 -2.11
C LEU A 44 8.74 21.10 -2.05
N VAL A 45 9.54 22.16 -1.95
CA VAL A 45 9.05 23.54 -2.18
C VAL A 45 8.94 23.86 -3.68
N GLU A 46 9.81 23.21 -4.49
CA GLU A 46 9.85 23.44 -5.94
C GLU A 46 8.88 22.52 -6.68
N PRO A 47 8.32 22.95 -7.82
CA PRO A 47 7.45 22.10 -8.64
C PRO A 47 8.12 20.78 -9.07
N SER A 48 7.33 19.72 -9.17
CA SER A 48 7.78 18.42 -9.65
C SER A 48 8.24 18.47 -11.09
N ARG A 49 9.20 17.59 -11.44
CA ARG A 49 9.59 17.31 -12.83
C ARG A 49 9.01 15.96 -13.24
N ILE A 50 8.69 15.85 -14.53
CA ILE A 50 8.32 14.56 -15.12
C ILE A 50 9.60 13.82 -15.48
N VAL A 51 9.73 12.58 -14.98
CA VAL A 51 10.84 11.70 -15.30
C VAL A 51 10.36 10.29 -15.60
N TRP A 52 11.07 9.60 -16.47
CA TRP A 52 10.79 8.21 -16.79
C TRP A 52 11.63 7.27 -15.92
N ARG A 53 10.99 6.23 -15.38
CA ARG A 53 11.63 5.11 -14.67
C ARG A 53 11.10 3.79 -15.25
N GLY A 54 11.86 3.21 -16.17
CA GLY A 54 11.34 2.12 -17.00
C GLY A 54 10.07 2.59 -17.73
N PRO A 55 8.97 1.86 -17.65
CA PRO A 55 7.72 2.23 -18.32
C PRO A 55 6.88 3.26 -17.54
N TYR A 56 7.32 3.73 -16.37
CA TYR A 56 6.56 4.64 -15.50
C TYR A 56 6.92 6.11 -15.77
N GLU A 57 5.90 6.94 -15.98
CA GLU A 57 6.02 8.40 -16.02
C GLU A 57 5.79 8.95 -14.61
N VAL A 58 6.88 9.32 -13.94
CA VAL A 58 6.84 9.73 -12.54
C VAL A 58 6.92 11.25 -12.43
N HIS A 59 5.91 11.88 -11.85
CA HIS A 59 5.81 13.32 -11.65
C HIS A 59 6.50 13.74 -10.34
N ALA A 60 7.81 13.47 -10.23
CA ALA A 60 8.61 13.81 -9.06
C ALA A 60 10.05 14.11 -9.46
N THR A 61 10.73 14.98 -8.71
CA THR A 61 12.11 15.42 -8.99
C THR A 61 13.11 14.49 -8.31
N PRO A 62 14.02 13.84 -9.07
CA PRO A 62 15.01 12.93 -8.49
C PRO A 62 16.04 13.68 -7.62
N GLY A 63 16.34 13.15 -6.42
CA GLY A 63 17.44 13.61 -5.56
C GLY A 63 17.31 15.05 -5.05
N ALA A 64 16.14 15.65 -5.14
CA ALA A 64 15.90 17.00 -4.65
C ALA A 64 15.86 17.02 -3.11
N ARG A 65 16.03 18.21 -2.52
CA ARG A 65 16.08 18.38 -1.07
C ARG A 65 14.66 18.29 -0.48
N VAL A 66 14.45 17.39 0.49
CA VAL A 66 13.21 17.31 1.26
C VAL A 66 12.97 18.59 2.07
N THR A 67 11.72 19.02 2.17
CA THR A 67 11.31 20.17 3.01
C THR A 67 11.60 19.91 4.49
N ASP A 68 11.76 20.98 5.27
CA ASP A 68 12.00 20.88 6.72
C ASP A 68 10.75 20.44 7.50
N GLY A 69 10.93 20.08 8.75
CA GLY A 69 9.88 19.64 9.66
C GLY A 69 9.65 18.14 9.66
N SER A 70 8.98 17.66 10.71
CA SER A 70 8.67 16.26 10.95
C SER A 70 7.38 15.87 10.24
N LYS A 71 7.40 14.78 9.47
CA LYS A 71 6.35 14.36 8.53
C LYS A 71 5.82 12.97 8.86
N PRO A 72 4.56 12.67 8.58
CA PRO A 72 4.07 11.31 8.64
C PRO A 72 4.73 10.44 7.57
N LEU A 73 4.95 9.16 7.88
CA LEU A 73 5.45 8.15 6.97
C LEU A 73 4.29 7.25 6.50
N VAL A 74 4.25 6.95 5.21
CA VAL A 74 3.38 5.91 4.65
C VAL A 74 4.24 4.89 3.90
N VAL A 75 4.09 3.59 4.21
CA VAL A 75 4.77 2.51 3.48
C VAL A 75 3.77 1.84 2.54
N VAL A 76 4.13 1.70 1.26
CA VAL A 76 3.30 1.11 0.22
C VAL A 76 3.80 -0.28 -0.14
N SER A 77 2.93 -1.28 -0.02
CA SER A 77 3.16 -2.68 -0.41
C SER A 77 2.35 -3.00 -1.66
N HIS A 78 3.03 -3.31 -2.76
CA HIS A 78 2.42 -3.63 -4.06
C HIS A 78 1.71 -5.00 -4.08
N GLY A 79 0.91 -5.27 -5.10
CA GLY A 79 0.25 -6.55 -5.35
C GLY A 79 1.22 -7.66 -5.77
N HIS A 80 0.71 -8.89 -5.94
CA HIS A 80 1.46 -10.02 -6.50
C HIS A 80 2.05 -9.64 -7.87
N GLY A 81 3.32 -9.96 -8.11
CA GLY A 81 4.00 -9.64 -9.35
C GLY A 81 4.16 -8.14 -9.65
N GLY A 82 3.96 -7.27 -8.66
CA GLY A 82 4.02 -5.82 -8.84
C GLY A 82 5.43 -5.25 -8.79
N SER A 83 5.52 -3.93 -8.66
CA SER A 83 6.78 -3.20 -8.51
C SER A 83 6.67 -2.06 -7.50
N ALA A 84 7.81 -1.55 -7.07
CA ALA A 84 7.88 -0.37 -6.20
C ALA A 84 7.22 0.89 -6.81
N LEU A 85 7.05 0.94 -8.12
CA LEU A 85 6.42 2.06 -8.83
C LEU A 85 4.97 1.80 -9.25
N GLY A 86 4.39 0.64 -8.94
CA GLY A 86 3.01 0.30 -9.32
C GLY A 86 1.93 1.23 -8.77
N HIS A 87 2.26 2.02 -7.74
CA HIS A 87 1.39 3.01 -7.09
C HIS A 87 2.10 4.36 -6.95
N HIS A 88 2.92 4.73 -7.94
CA HIS A 88 3.72 5.95 -7.88
C HIS A 88 2.88 7.23 -7.86
N ASP A 89 1.71 7.24 -8.50
CA ASP A 89 0.80 8.39 -8.50
C ASP A 89 0.25 8.68 -7.10
N LEU A 90 -0.14 7.64 -6.35
CA LEU A 90 -0.54 7.76 -4.95
C LEU A 90 0.63 8.25 -4.07
N ALA A 91 1.83 7.70 -4.29
CA ALA A 91 3.01 8.12 -3.54
C ALA A 91 3.37 9.59 -3.80
N VAL A 92 3.28 10.04 -5.06
CA VAL A 92 3.47 11.44 -5.47
C VAL A 92 2.38 12.32 -4.85
N SER A 93 1.12 11.91 -4.94
CA SER A 93 -0.01 12.66 -4.38
C SER A 93 0.15 12.90 -2.86
N LEU A 94 0.48 11.87 -2.10
CA LEU A 94 0.73 12.00 -0.66
C LEU A 94 1.96 12.86 -0.36
N ALA A 95 3.04 12.72 -1.16
CA ALA A 95 4.24 13.54 -1.01
C ALA A 95 3.96 15.02 -1.23
N HIS A 96 3.16 15.40 -2.25
CA HIS A 96 2.70 16.78 -2.47
C HIS A 96 1.96 17.35 -1.25
N HIS A 97 1.35 16.49 -0.43
CA HIS A 97 0.59 16.89 0.76
C HIS A 97 1.35 16.67 2.07
N GLY A 98 2.67 16.65 2.02
CA GLY A 98 3.52 16.68 3.21
C GLY A 98 3.86 15.33 3.82
N PHE A 99 3.58 14.21 3.15
CA PHE A 99 3.95 12.88 3.62
C PHE A 99 5.32 12.44 3.07
N ILE A 100 6.05 11.65 3.85
CA ILE A 100 7.13 10.81 3.32
C ILE A 100 6.50 9.46 2.97
N VAL A 101 6.74 8.97 1.75
CA VAL A 101 6.14 7.73 1.27
C VAL A 101 7.24 6.78 0.80
N ALA A 102 7.36 5.62 1.43
CA ALA A 102 8.27 4.56 1.02
C ALA A 102 7.53 3.51 0.19
N THR A 103 8.03 3.19 -0.98
CA THR A 103 7.54 2.09 -1.81
C THR A 103 8.65 1.05 -1.92
N ILE A 104 8.33 -0.23 -1.68
CA ILE A 104 9.31 -1.31 -1.72
C ILE A 104 8.92 -2.35 -2.76
N GLU A 105 9.92 -3.03 -3.32
CA GLU A 105 9.72 -4.18 -4.19
C GLU A 105 10.02 -5.45 -3.39
N HIS A 106 9.00 -6.30 -3.26
CA HIS A 106 9.13 -7.54 -2.49
C HIS A 106 9.92 -8.60 -3.26
N PRO A 107 11.08 -9.06 -2.78
CA PRO A 107 11.81 -10.16 -3.40
C PRO A 107 10.96 -11.44 -3.50
N LEU A 108 11.16 -12.20 -4.57
CA LEU A 108 10.46 -13.44 -4.90
C LEU A 108 8.96 -13.27 -5.22
N ASP A 109 8.45 -12.02 -5.22
CA ASP A 109 7.05 -11.71 -5.55
C ASP A 109 6.91 -10.35 -6.23
N ASN A 110 7.65 -10.15 -7.31
CA ASN A 110 7.66 -8.94 -8.11
C ASN A 110 7.64 -9.29 -9.61
N PHE A 111 7.56 -8.28 -10.48
CA PHE A 111 7.46 -8.48 -11.92
C PHE A 111 8.67 -9.16 -12.58
N HIS A 112 9.80 -9.24 -11.88
CA HIS A 112 11.01 -9.96 -12.34
C HIS A 112 11.05 -11.40 -11.82
N ASP A 113 10.50 -11.66 -10.62
CA ASP A 113 10.65 -12.91 -9.91
C ASP A 113 9.39 -13.28 -9.13
N LEU A 114 8.73 -14.35 -9.54
CA LEU A 114 7.53 -14.93 -8.92
C LEU A 114 7.84 -16.26 -8.21
N SER A 115 9.11 -16.61 -8.01
CA SER A 115 9.52 -17.92 -7.49
C SER A 115 9.05 -18.21 -6.07
N GLY A 116 8.70 -17.15 -5.30
CA GLY A 116 8.19 -17.27 -3.95
C GLY A 116 6.67 -17.36 -3.82
N THR A 117 5.91 -17.35 -4.94
CA THR A 117 4.44 -17.37 -4.90
C THR A 117 3.91 -18.52 -4.05
N GLY A 118 3.06 -18.21 -3.07
CA GLY A 118 2.45 -19.19 -2.16
C GLY A 118 3.36 -19.72 -1.05
N THR A 119 4.63 -19.29 -1.00
CA THR A 119 5.57 -19.71 0.06
C THR A 119 5.50 -18.82 1.30
N ALA A 120 6.05 -19.33 2.42
CA ALA A 120 6.18 -18.54 3.64
C ALA A 120 7.03 -17.28 3.45
N LYS A 121 8.04 -17.32 2.58
CA LYS A 121 8.88 -16.16 2.26
C LYS A 121 8.08 -14.98 1.71
N VAL A 122 6.98 -15.25 1.02
CA VAL A 122 6.05 -14.23 0.53
C VAL A 122 4.94 -14.00 1.54
N LEU A 123 4.17 -15.02 1.91
CA LEU A 123 2.96 -14.85 2.74
C LEU A 123 3.26 -14.38 4.18
N VAL A 124 4.40 -14.76 4.74
CA VAL A 124 4.83 -14.33 6.09
C VAL A 124 5.95 -13.29 6.01
N GLY A 125 6.80 -13.35 4.99
CA GLY A 125 7.95 -12.47 4.84
C GLY A 125 7.61 -11.04 4.46
N ARG A 126 6.64 -10.80 3.56
CA ARG A 126 6.28 -9.43 3.11
C ARG A 126 5.94 -8.47 4.26
N PRO A 127 5.12 -8.82 5.26
CA PRO A 127 4.90 -7.94 6.41
C PRO A 127 6.19 -7.64 7.20
N ILE A 128 7.12 -8.60 7.30
CA ILE A 128 8.43 -8.40 7.94
C ILE A 128 9.29 -7.41 7.13
N GLN A 129 9.23 -7.48 5.80
CA GLN A 129 9.90 -6.54 4.90
C GLN A 129 9.35 -5.11 5.02
N VAL A 130 8.04 -4.93 5.19
CA VAL A 130 7.44 -3.62 5.50
C VAL A 130 7.98 -3.07 6.80
N LYS A 131 8.05 -3.90 7.85
CA LYS A 131 8.62 -3.52 9.14
C LYS A 131 10.09 -3.13 9.01
N ALA A 132 10.90 -3.91 8.27
CA ALA A 132 12.30 -3.59 8.01
C ALA A 132 12.48 -2.25 7.28
N THR A 133 11.54 -1.90 6.40
CA THR A 133 11.53 -0.59 5.72
C THR A 133 11.31 0.56 6.71
N ILE A 134 10.38 0.40 7.64
CA ILE A 134 10.16 1.39 8.71
C ILE A 134 11.42 1.49 9.59
N ASP A 135 12.02 0.35 9.97
CA ASP A 135 13.24 0.31 10.78
C ASP A 135 14.42 1.00 10.09
N ALA A 136 14.62 0.74 8.79
CA ALA A 136 15.69 1.33 8.00
C ALA A 136 15.56 2.87 7.91
N LEU A 137 14.35 3.37 7.64
CA LEU A 137 14.11 4.82 7.55
C LEU A 137 14.27 5.51 8.91
N LEU A 138 13.87 4.88 10.01
CA LEU A 138 14.04 5.44 11.35
C LEU A 138 15.45 5.28 11.90
N ALA A 139 16.27 4.38 11.37
CA ALA A 139 17.68 4.23 11.71
C ALA A 139 18.59 5.16 10.90
N ASP A 140 18.17 5.57 9.71
CA ASP A 140 18.92 6.50 8.85
C ASP A 140 18.86 7.93 9.41
N ALA A 141 20.00 8.55 9.67
CA ALA A 141 20.08 9.86 10.33
C ALA A 141 19.38 10.99 9.53
N HIS A 142 19.38 10.91 8.19
CA HIS A 142 18.72 11.88 7.33
C HIS A 142 17.18 11.75 7.44
N TRP A 143 16.66 10.53 7.33
CA TRP A 143 15.21 10.28 7.35
C TRP A 143 14.63 10.36 8.75
N ASN A 144 15.34 9.88 9.78
CA ASN A 144 14.89 9.97 11.18
C ASN A 144 14.62 11.42 11.61
N ALA A 145 15.44 12.37 11.16
CA ALA A 145 15.24 13.81 11.44
C ALA A 145 13.99 14.40 10.73
N LYS A 146 13.40 13.68 9.77
CA LYS A 146 12.29 14.16 8.93
C LYS A 146 10.99 13.37 9.15
N ILE A 147 11.04 12.19 9.77
CA ILE A 147 9.89 11.32 10.00
C ILE A 147 9.41 11.44 11.44
N ASP A 148 8.10 11.55 11.62
CA ASP A 148 7.45 11.41 12.93
C ASP A 148 7.17 9.93 13.20
N PRO A 149 7.87 9.28 14.14
CA PRO A 149 7.68 7.85 14.43
C PRO A 149 6.32 7.54 15.05
N GLY A 150 5.58 8.54 15.52
CA GLY A 150 4.21 8.42 16.02
C GLY A 150 3.14 8.47 14.93
N ARG A 151 3.50 8.81 13.68
CA ARG A 151 2.58 9.01 12.55
C ARG A 151 2.96 8.14 11.35
N ILE A 152 2.84 6.81 11.50
CA ILE A 152 3.16 5.85 10.46
C ILE A 152 1.90 5.16 9.97
N GLY A 153 1.67 5.18 8.66
CA GLY A 153 0.61 4.47 7.97
C GLY A 153 1.14 3.42 7.00
N VAL A 154 0.26 2.55 6.56
CA VAL A 154 0.57 1.55 5.52
C VAL A 154 -0.52 1.57 4.45
N VAL A 155 -0.12 1.43 3.19
CA VAL A 155 -1.00 1.18 2.03
C VAL A 155 -0.70 -0.21 1.48
N GLY A 156 -1.73 -0.93 1.06
CA GLY A 156 -1.52 -2.18 0.36
C GLY A 156 -2.58 -2.49 -0.68
N PHE A 157 -2.14 -3.03 -1.81
CA PHE A 157 -3.01 -3.49 -2.88
C PHE A 157 -2.91 -5.01 -3.04
N SER A 158 -4.03 -5.72 -3.19
CA SER A 158 -4.06 -7.17 -3.49
C SER A 158 -3.28 -7.98 -2.43
N ALA A 159 -2.22 -8.69 -2.80
CA ALA A 159 -1.27 -9.31 -1.87
C ALA A 159 -0.62 -8.29 -0.92
N GLY A 160 -0.42 -7.04 -1.36
CA GLY A 160 -0.01 -5.93 -0.48
C GLY A 160 -1.09 -5.52 0.50
N GLY A 161 -2.37 -5.64 0.13
CA GLY A 161 -3.49 -5.45 1.04
C GLY A 161 -3.53 -6.48 2.17
N TYR A 162 -3.25 -7.75 1.85
CA TYR A 162 -2.99 -8.79 2.84
C TYR A 162 -1.82 -8.40 3.75
N THR A 163 -0.71 -7.96 3.16
CA THR A 163 0.47 -7.49 3.90
C THR A 163 0.13 -6.35 4.86
N ALA A 164 -0.60 -5.34 4.40
CA ALA A 164 -1.01 -4.20 5.20
C ALA A 164 -1.91 -4.61 6.39
N LEU A 165 -2.84 -5.53 6.16
CA LEU A 165 -3.68 -6.09 7.22
C LEU A 165 -2.85 -6.81 8.28
N MET A 166 -1.84 -7.61 7.88
CA MET A 166 -0.96 -8.30 8.83
C MET A 166 -0.10 -7.32 9.63
N VAL A 167 0.47 -6.31 8.99
CA VAL A 167 1.25 -5.27 9.67
C VAL A 167 0.38 -4.48 10.65
N ALA A 168 -0.90 -4.27 10.33
CA ALA A 168 -1.88 -3.64 11.22
C ALA A 168 -2.38 -4.56 12.37
N GLY A 169 -2.01 -5.85 12.36
CA GLY A 169 -2.32 -6.77 13.45
C GLY A 169 -3.14 -8.00 13.06
N ALA A 170 -3.57 -8.15 11.80
CA ALA A 170 -4.31 -9.33 11.39
C ALA A 170 -3.45 -10.59 11.46
N VAL A 171 -4.07 -11.71 11.83
CA VAL A 171 -3.44 -13.04 11.88
C VAL A 171 -4.13 -13.96 10.89
N PRO A 172 -3.45 -14.47 9.84
CA PRO A 172 -4.05 -15.34 8.86
C PRO A 172 -4.23 -16.77 9.39
N ARG A 173 -5.25 -17.45 8.87
CA ARG A 173 -5.46 -18.88 9.03
C ARG A 173 -5.35 -19.54 7.65
N PHE A 174 -4.21 -20.12 7.36
CA PHE A 174 -3.90 -20.65 6.02
C PHE A 174 -4.79 -21.83 5.60
N SER A 175 -5.38 -22.59 6.55
CA SER A 175 -6.37 -23.64 6.22
C SER A 175 -7.59 -23.11 5.46
N ARG A 176 -7.91 -21.82 5.57
CA ARG A 176 -9.02 -21.20 4.81
C ARG A 176 -8.79 -21.22 3.29
N PHE A 177 -7.56 -21.41 2.85
CA PHE A 177 -7.26 -21.69 1.45
C PHE A 177 -7.94 -22.96 0.95
N LEU A 178 -7.91 -24.04 1.77
CA LEU A 178 -8.58 -25.30 1.43
C LEU A 178 -10.09 -25.08 1.34
N ASP A 179 -10.67 -24.46 2.40
CA ASP A 179 -12.10 -24.17 2.46
C ASP A 179 -12.57 -23.37 1.22
N TYR A 180 -11.77 -22.38 0.82
CA TYR A 180 -12.04 -21.55 -0.36
C TYR A 180 -11.99 -22.36 -1.65
N CYS A 181 -10.93 -23.13 -1.86
CA CYS A 181 -10.73 -23.88 -3.10
C CYS A 181 -11.68 -25.09 -3.26
N GLU A 182 -12.25 -25.58 -2.16
CA GLU A 182 -13.37 -26.51 -2.23
C GLU A 182 -14.67 -25.84 -2.73
N LEU A 183 -14.90 -24.59 -2.32
CA LEU A 183 -16.06 -23.80 -2.75
C LEU A 183 -15.90 -23.22 -4.16
N GLN A 184 -14.67 -22.91 -4.57
CA GLN A 184 -14.34 -22.27 -5.84
C GLN A 184 -13.25 -23.07 -6.61
N PRO A 185 -13.53 -24.33 -7.01
CA PRO A 185 -12.52 -25.21 -7.59
C PRO A 185 -12.00 -24.75 -8.96
N HIS A 186 -12.70 -23.80 -9.60
CA HIS A 186 -12.33 -23.25 -10.91
C HIS A 186 -11.54 -21.94 -10.82
N ASP A 187 -11.31 -21.40 -9.61
CA ASP A 187 -10.45 -20.25 -9.42
C ASP A 187 -8.98 -20.67 -9.57
N ALA A 188 -8.49 -20.62 -10.81
CA ALA A 188 -7.13 -21.02 -11.13
C ALA A 188 -6.09 -20.01 -10.58
N GLU A 189 -6.46 -18.75 -10.41
CA GLU A 189 -5.56 -17.71 -9.88
C GLU A 189 -5.16 -18.03 -8.43
N ILE A 190 -6.14 -18.27 -7.60
CA ILE A 190 -5.91 -18.54 -6.17
C ILE A 190 -5.56 -20.01 -5.92
N CYS A 191 -6.23 -20.95 -6.59
CA CYS A 191 -6.18 -22.37 -6.24
C CYS A 191 -5.15 -23.20 -7.01
N SER A 192 -4.45 -22.63 -8.00
CA SER A 192 -3.50 -23.39 -8.82
C SER A 192 -2.31 -23.99 -8.03
N ALA A 193 -1.80 -23.23 -7.04
CA ALA A 193 -0.70 -23.72 -6.18
C ALA A 193 -1.18 -24.90 -5.32
N LEU A 194 -2.40 -24.78 -4.75
CA LEU A 194 -3.01 -25.84 -3.95
C LEU A 194 -3.36 -27.07 -4.78
N ALA A 195 -3.85 -26.88 -6.02
CA ALA A 195 -4.09 -27.98 -6.95
C ALA A 195 -2.80 -28.76 -7.25
N LYS A 196 -1.67 -28.05 -7.43
CA LYS A 196 -0.35 -28.68 -7.60
C LYS A 196 0.10 -29.45 -6.36
N ALA A 197 -0.12 -28.88 -5.16
CA ALA A 197 0.19 -29.52 -3.88
C ALA A 197 -0.67 -30.76 -3.67
N LYS A 198 -1.98 -30.70 -3.99
CA LYS A 198 -2.93 -31.80 -3.91
C LYS A 198 -2.56 -32.96 -4.84
N LEU A 199 -2.14 -32.65 -6.08
CA LEU A 199 -1.62 -33.66 -7.01
C LEU A 199 -0.36 -34.36 -6.49
N ARG A 200 0.42 -33.70 -5.64
CA ARG A 200 1.60 -34.27 -4.97
C ARG A 200 1.27 -34.90 -3.62
N GLY A 201 0.03 -34.78 -3.13
CA GLY A 201 -0.38 -35.23 -1.81
C GLY A 201 0.27 -34.46 -0.65
N SER A 202 0.67 -33.21 -0.89
CA SER A 202 1.43 -32.38 0.07
C SER A 202 0.67 -31.19 0.66
N GLU A 203 -0.61 -30.96 0.27
CA GLU A 203 -1.32 -29.74 0.67
C GLU A 203 -1.40 -29.52 2.18
N GLY A 204 -1.66 -30.55 2.94
CA GLY A 204 -1.70 -30.46 4.42
C GLY A 204 -0.33 -30.11 5.02
N THR A 205 0.74 -30.68 4.46
CA THR A 205 2.10 -30.42 4.90
C THR A 205 2.55 -28.99 4.57
N GLU A 206 2.24 -28.50 3.37
CA GLU A 206 2.59 -27.14 2.95
C GLU A 206 1.87 -26.08 3.81
N LEU A 207 0.57 -26.24 4.08
CA LEU A 207 -0.18 -25.33 4.95
C LEU A 207 0.28 -25.38 6.41
N ALA A 208 0.64 -26.57 6.93
CA ALA A 208 1.20 -26.72 8.25
C ALA A 208 2.60 -26.05 8.35
N ALA A 209 3.40 -26.11 7.29
CA ALA A 209 4.68 -25.42 7.21
C ALA A 209 4.50 -23.89 7.22
N LEU A 210 3.57 -23.33 6.42
CA LEU A 210 3.24 -21.92 6.46
C LEU A 210 2.81 -21.44 7.86
N GLN A 211 1.98 -22.23 8.54
CA GLN A 211 1.54 -21.92 9.90
C GLN A 211 2.68 -22.05 10.94
N ALA A 212 3.63 -22.96 10.71
CA ALA A 212 4.82 -23.10 11.54
C ALA A 212 5.78 -21.93 11.36
N ASP A 213 5.98 -21.46 10.11
CA ASP A 213 6.82 -20.31 9.83
C ASP A 213 6.22 -19.01 10.39
N LEU A 214 4.89 -18.85 10.33
CA LEU A 214 4.21 -17.72 10.98
C LEU A 214 4.49 -17.72 12.51
N ARG A 215 4.45 -18.88 13.16
CA ARG A 215 4.80 -18.99 14.58
C ARG A 215 6.28 -18.73 14.86
N LYS A 216 7.15 -19.23 13.99
CA LYS A 216 8.62 -19.08 14.10
C LYS A 216 9.06 -17.64 13.95
N TRP A 217 8.51 -16.93 12.97
CA TRP A 217 8.87 -15.53 12.68
C TRP A 217 8.12 -14.54 13.59
N GLY A 218 7.14 -15.04 14.34
CA GLY A 218 6.33 -14.23 15.26
C GLY A 218 5.25 -13.43 14.55
N ASN A 219 4.52 -12.64 15.34
CA ASN A 219 3.51 -11.74 14.80
C ASN A 219 4.22 -10.57 14.07
N PRO A 220 4.03 -10.39 12.76
CA PRO A 220 4.64 -9.30 12.02
C PRO A 220 3.94 -7.95 12.22
N ALA A 221 2.95 -7.87 13.09
CA ALA A 221 2.30 -6.61 13.44
C ALA A 221 3.32 -5.60 13.95
N ASP A 222 3.15 -4.34 13.53
CA ASP A 222 3.99 -3.24 14.00
C ASP A 222 3.13 -2.21 14.73
N SER A 223 3.33 -2.07 16.03
CA SER A 223 2.56 -1.16 16.87
C SER A 223 2.76 0.33 16.53
N ARG A 224 3.81 0.65 15.75
CA ARG A 224 4.05 2.00 15.22
C ARG A 224 3.10 2.34 14.09
N VAL A 225 2.52 1.33 13.39
CA VAL A 225 1.52 1.56 12.34
C VAL A 225 0.20 1.99 12.98
N LYS A 226 -0.22 3.21 12.66
CA LYS A 226 -1.40 3.88 13.24
C LYS A 226 -2.57 3.96 12.28
N ALA A 227 -2.39 3.61 11.01
CA ALA A 227 -3.44 3.65 10.00
C ALA A 227 -3.13 2.67 8.85
N ALA A 228 -4.14 2.02 8.29
CA ALA A 228 -4.00 1.12 7.14
C ALA A 228 -5.05 1.45 6.05
N PHE A 229 -4.58 1.72 4.84
CA PHE A 229 -5.41 1.91 3.65
C PHE A 229 -5.24 0.70 2.73
N VAL A 230 -6.29 -0.09 2.54
CA VAL A 230 -6.23 -1.36 1.82
C VAL A 230 -7.11 -1.34 0.58
N MET A 231 -6.55 -1.78 -0.54
CA MET A 231 -7.19 -1.81 -1.86
C MET A 231 -7.26 -3.25 -2.35
N ALA A 232 -8.47 -3.74 -2.64
CA ALA A 232 -8.74 -5.10 -3.12
C ALA A 232 -7.88 -6.17 -2.43
N PRO A 233 -7.87 -6.27 -1.08
CA PRO A 233 -6.95 -7.13 -0.35
C PRO A 233 -7.20 -8.62 -0.60
N LEU A 234 -6.15 -9.43 -0.70
CA LEU A 234 -6.22 -10.88 -0.52
C LEU A 234 -6.58 -11.18 0.93
N SER A 235 -7.86 -11.21 1.25
CA SER A 235 -8.33 -11.27 2.64
C SER A 235 -9.11 -12.53 2.99
N LEU A 236 -9.31 -13.45 2.05
CA LEU A 236 -9.97 -14.75 2.29
C LEU A 236 -9.29 -15.58 3.40
N LEU A 237 -7.99 -15.31 3.67
CA LEU A 237 -7.21 -15.98 4.71
C LEU A 237 -7.54 -15.52 6.14
N PHE A 238 -8.30 -14.44 6.29
CA PHE A 238 -8.65 -13.91 7.61
C PHE A 238 -10.06 -14.33 8.02
N ASP A 239 -10.23 -14.62 9.30
CA ASP A 239 -11.53 -14.78 9.94
C ASP A 239 -11.75 -13.70 11.01
N LYS A 240 -12.92 -13.72 11.63
CA LYS A 240 -13.26 -12.78 12.71
C LYS A 240 -12.24 -12.78 13.85
N ALA A 241 -11.69 -13.92 14.21
CA ALA A 241 -10.71 -14.04 15.29
C ALA A 241 -9.37 -13.40 14.85
N GLY A 242 -8.90 -13.72 13.63
CA GLY A 242 -7.66 -13.16 13.08
C GLY A 242 -7.70 -11.66 12.86
N LEU A 243 -8.87 -11.07 12.61
CA LEU A 243 -9.04 -9.61 12.44
C LEU A 243 -9.23 -8.86 13.77
N SER A 244 -9.49 -9.56 14.87
CA SER A 244 -9.83 -8.93 16.16
C SER A 244 -8.68 -8.14 16.78
N SER A 245 -7.44 -8.41 16.37
CA SER A 245 -6.23 -7.74 16.85
C SER A 245 -5.88 -6.45 16.12
N ILE A 246 -6.65 -6.08 15.08
CA ILE A 246 -6.47 -4.79 14.41
C ILE A 246 -7.09 -3.69 15.28
N HIS A 247 -6.24 -2.73 15.69
CA HIS A 247 -6.66 -1.58 16.48
C HIS A 247 -6.50 -0.25 15.72
N ALA A 248 -5.65 -0.21 14.72
CA ALA A 248 -5.46 0.96 13.88
C ALA A 248 -6.69 1.23 13.00
N PRO A 249 -7.10 2.49 12.79
CA PRO A 249 -8.08 2.87 11.78
C PRO A 249 -7.76 2.25 10.43
N LEU A 250 -8.79 1.79 9.73
CA LEU A 250 -8.66 1.10 8.45
C LEU A 250 -9.64 1.68 7.43
N PHE A 251 -9.17 1.91 6.21
CA PHE A 251 -9.99 2.23 5.04
C PHE A 251 -9.88 1.10 4.02
N LEU A 252 -11.01 0.70 3.44
CA LEU A 252 -11.10 -0.43 2.52
C LEU A 252 -11.66 0.03 1.18
N SER A 253 -10.93 -0.24 0.09
CA SER A 253 -11.44 -0.06 -1.27
C SER A 253 -11.52 -1.41 -1.99
N TYR A 254 -12.53 -1.58 -2.85
CA TYR A 254 -12.66 -2.75 -3.70
C TYR A 254 -13.26 -2.40 -5.07
N ALA A 255 -12.89 -3.15 -6.09
CA ALA A 255 -13.48 -3.04 -7.43
C ALA A 255 -14.72 -3.94 -7.52
N GLU A 256 -15.81 -3.42 -8.07
CA GLU A 256 -17.10 -4.13 -8.10
C GLU A 256 -17.04 -5.44 -8.88
N ASN A 257 -16.33 -5.43 -10.02
CA ASN A 257 -16.20 -6.56 -10.93
C ASN A 257 -14.80 -7.20 -10.84
N ASP A 258 -14.19 -7.16 -9.65
CA ASP A 258 -12.91 -7.84 -9.40
C ASP A 258 -13.07 -9.35 -9.61
N ASP A 259 -12.42 -9.87 -10.64
CA ASP A 259 -12.44 -11.29 -11.02
C ASP A 259 -11.19 -12.04 -10.54
N VAL A 260 -10.17 -11.31 -10.05
CA VAL A 260 -8.96 -11.87 -9.43
C VAL A 260 -9.19 -12.14 -7.94
N LEU A 261 -9.66 -11.14 -7.20
CA LEU A 261 -10.00 -11.25 -5.78
C LEU A 261 -11.47 -10.90 -5.57
N VAL A 262 -12.36 -11.82 -5.98
CA VAL A 262 -13.81 -11.62 -5.95
C VAL A 262 -14.25 -11.01 -4.61
N PRO A 263 -14.88 -9.81 -4.60
CA PRO A 263 -15.15 -9.06 -3.37
C PRO A 263 -15.95 -9.84 -2.33
N LYS A 264 -16.90 -10.67 -2.77
CA LYS A 264 -17.72 -11.53 -1.90
C LYS A 264 -16.87 -12.43 -1.00
N TYR A 265 -15.72 -12.91 -1.48
CA TYR A 265 -14.85 -13.84 -0.76
C TYR A 265 -13.64 -13.12 -0.12
N ASN A 266 -13.38 -11.89 -0.52
CA ASN A 266 -12.27 -11.08 -0.04
C ASN A 266 -12.78 -9.84 0.71
N ALA A 267 -12.74 -8.66 0.14
CA ALA A 267 -13.04 -7.39 0.80
C ALA A 267 -14.37 -7.38 1.57
N LEU A 268 -15.45 -7.85 0.95
CA LEU A 268 -16.79 -7.86 1.56
C LEU A 268 -16.96 -8.95 2.62
N SER A 269 -16.17 -10.03 2.56
CA SER A 269 -16.22 -11.09 3.56
C SER A 269 -15.61 -10.68 4.89
N VAL A 270 -14.66 -9.77 4.89
CA VAL A 270 -13.93 -9.31 6.10
C VAL A 270 -14.46 -8.00 6.64
N ALA A 271 -15.03 -7.13 5.80
CA ALA A 271 -15.52 -5.81 6.19
C ALA A 271 -16.41 -5.80 7.45
N PRO A 272 -17.37 -6.74 7.65
CA PRO A 272 -18.21 -6.77 8.85
C PRO A 272 -17.46 -7.06 10.14
N PHE A 273 -16.24 -7.59 10.07
CA PHE A 273 -15.42 -7.98 11.22
C PHE A 273 -14.33 -6.95 11.54
N LEU A 274 -14.11 -5.96 10.68
CA LEU A 274 -13.14 -4.88 10.86
C LEU A 274 -13.75 -3.78 11.75
N LYS A 275 -13.53 -3.89 13.06
CA LYS A 275 -14.12 -2.96 14.06
C LYS A 275 -13.63 -1.52 13.91
N THR A 276 -12.46 -1.35 13.32
CA THR A 276 -11.79 -0.04 13.11
C THR A 276 -11.97 0.49 11.69
N LEU A 277 -12.87 -0.11 10.90
CA LEU A 277 -13.19 0.35 9.55
C LEU A 277 -13.84 1.74 9.61
N THR A 278 -13.17 2.74 9.05
CA THR A 278 -13.62 4.14 9.02
C THR A 278 -14.31 4.52 7.72
N GLY A 279 -14.05 3.74 6.65
CA GLY A 279 -14.65 3.95 5.34
C GLY A 279 -14.49 2.74 4.44
N ILE A 280 -15.43 2.59 3.52
CA ILE A 280 -15.38 1.59 2.46
C ILE A 280 -15.76 2.25 1.14
N ASN A 281 -14.92 2.07 0.12
CA ASN A 281 -15.15 2.61 -1.22
C ASN A 281 -15.31 1.47 -2.24
N ARG A 282 -16.41 1.49 -2.97
CA ARG A 282 -16.67 0.61 -4.11
C ARG A 282 -16.34 1.35 -5.40
N ILE A 283 -15.45 0.81 -6.24
CA ILE A 283 -15.20 1.32 -7.58
C ILE A 283 -16.15 0.62 -8.55
N PRO A 284 -17.21 1.30 -9.03
CA PRO A 284 -18.24 0.69 -9.86
C PRO A 284 -17.66 0.16 -11.17
N LYS A 285 -18.12 -1.00 -11.62
CA LYS A 285 -17.79 -1.66 -12.89
C LYS A 285 -16.31 -2.00 -13.11
N ALA A 286 -15.42 -1.59 -12.20
CA ALA A 286 -13.98 -1.77 -12.33
C ALA A 286 -13.57 -3.21 -12.01
N GLY A 287 -12.50 -3.66 -12.67
CA GLY A 287 -11.78 -4.90 -12.37
C GLY A 287 -10.61 -4.68 -11.40
N HIS A 288 -9.90 -5.78 -11.07
CA HIS A 288 -8.83 -5.80 -10.07
C HIS A 288 -7.74 -4.75 -10.28
N TYR A 289 -7.26 -4.62 -11.52
CA TYR A 289 -6.09 -3.80 -11.83
C TYR A 289 -6.36 -2.30 -11.92
N VAL A 290 -7.60 -1.85 -11.69
CA VAL A 290 -7.95 -0.43 -11.61
C VAL A 290 -7.18 0.31 -10.51
N PHE A 291 -6.64 -0.39 -9.52
CA PHE A 291 -5.85 0.17 -8.42
C PHE A 291 -4.37 0.38 -8.75
N LEU A 292 -3.89 -0.07 -9.91
CA LEU A 292 -2.55 0.26 -10.39
C LEU A 292 -2.56 1.66 -11.00
N SER A 293 -1.50 2.41 -10.78
CA SER A 293 -1.32 3.76 -11.37
C SER A 293 -1.72 3.79 -12.84
N PRO A 294 -2.30 4.90 -13.33
CA PRO A 294 -2.61 5.04 -14.75
C PRO A 294 -1.42 4.65 -15.62
N CYS A 295 -1.66 3.77 -16.57
CA CYS A 295 -0.59 3.23 -17.41
C CYS A 295 -0.10 4.26 -18.42
N SER A 296 1.22 4.38 -18.53
CA SER A 296 1.82 5.05 -19.68
C SER A 296 1.56 4.26 -20.97
N PRO A 297 1.65 4.89 -22.15
CA PRO A 297 1.55 4.18 -23.42
C PRO A 297 2.52 3.00 -23.55
N GLN A 298 3.74 3.13 -22.98
CA GLN A 298 4.75 2.08 -22.98
C GLN A 298 4.33 0.89 -22.11
N LEU A 299 3.80 1.14 -20.91
CA LEU A 299 3.32 0.07 -20.02
C LEU A 299 2.08 -0.61 -20.62
N ALA A 300 1.14 0.17 -21.18
CA ALA A 300 -0.04 -0.38 -21.82
C ALA A 300 0.29 -1.29 -23.02
N ALA A 301 1.33 -0.97 -23.78
CA ALA A 301 1.79 -1.81 -24.88
C ALA A 301 2.48 -3.11 -24.39
N SER A 302 3.23 -3.05 -23.30
CA SER A 302 3.99 -4.21 -22.78
C SER A 302 3.18 -5.11 -21.84
N ALA A 303 2.17 -4.57 -21.16
CA ALA A 303 1.37 -5.29 -20.17
C ALA A 303 -0.14 -4.91 -20.30
N PRO A 304 -0.78 -5.18 -21.45
CA PRO A 304 -2.18 -4.75 -21.69
C PRO A 304 -3.16 -5.34 -20.67
N ALA A 305 -2.90 -6.54 -20.15
CA ALA A 305 -3.79 -7.22 -19.20
C ALA A 305 -4.01 -6.41 -17.90
N ILE A 306 -3.01 -5.66 -17.45
CA ILE A 306 -3.12 -4.83 -16.24
C ILE A 306 -3.49 -3.37 -16.53
N CYS A 307 -3.51 -2.98 -17.80
CA CYS A 307 -3.75 -1.60 -18.25
C CYS A 307 -5.10 -1.39 -18.93
N THR A 308 -5.87 -2.45 -19.16
CA THR A 308 -7.17 -2.37 -19.85
C THR A 308 -8.29 -2.39 -18.82
N ASP A 309 -9.08 -1.33 -18.81
CA ASP A 309 -10.32 -1.23 -18.02
C ASP A 309 -11.56 -1.33 -18.94
N PRO A 310 -12.73 -1.67 -18.38
CA PRO A 310 -13.99 -1.54 -19.08
C PRO A 310 -14.21 -0.12 -19.60
N PRO A 311 -14.90 0.07 -20.75
CA PRO A 311 -15.05 1.39 -21.38
C PRO A 311 -15.70 2.47 -20.50
N GLU A 312 -16.46 2.05 -19.49
CA GLU A 312 -17.13 2.96 -18.55
C GLU A 312 -16.25 3.37 -17.35
N VAL A 313 -15.04 2.82 -17.25
CA VAL A 313 -14.10 3.07 -16.16
C VAL A 313 -12.97 3.97 -16.69
N ASP A 314 -12.96 5.21 -16.25
CA ASP A 314 -11.83 6.11 -16.45
C ASP A 314 -10.85 5.97 -15.27
N ARG A 315 -9.74 5.23 -15.49
CA ARG A 315 -8.73 4.98 -14.48
C ARG A 315 -8.13 6.25 -13.88
N VAL A 316 -7.94 7.29 -14.69
CA VAL A 316 -7.38 8.57 -14.21
C VAL A 316 -8.32 9.18 -13.16
N SER A 317 -9.60 9.33 -13.48
CA SER A 317 -10.60 9.85 -12.53
C SER A 317 -10.79 8.94 -11.32
N VAL A 318 -10.62 7.61 -11.47
CA VAL A 318 -10.65 6.67 -10.32
C VAL A 318 -9.47 6.94 -9.40
N HIS A 319 -8.25 7.12 -9.94
CA HIS A 319 -7.06 7.39 -9.16
C HIS A 319 -7.09 8.75 -8.47
N GLU A 320 -7.64 9.81 -9.10
CA GLU A 320 -7.88 11.08 -8.43
C GLU A 320 -8.72 10.91 -7.16
N ARG A 321 -9.77 10.07 -7.21
CA ARG A 321 -10.61 9.78 -6.02
C ARG A 321 -9.89 8.90 -4.99
N ILE A 322 -9.17 7.86 -5.42
CA ILE A 322 -8.38 7.00 -4.51
C ILE A 322 -7.34 7.83 -3.76
N ASN A 323 -6.63 8.70 -4.47
CA ASN A 323 -5.60 9.56 -3.90
C ASN A 323 -6.22 10.57 -2.90
N ALA A 324 -7.38 11.15 -3.22
CA ALA A 324 -8.12 12.03 -2.32
C ALA A 324 -8.66 11.30 -1.07
N ASP A 325 -9.19 10.07 -1.25
CA ASP A 325 -9.66 9.23 -0.14
C ASP A 325 -8.49 8.87 0.80
N ALA A 326 -7.34 8.46 0.24
CA ALA A 326 -6.15 8.11 1.01
C ALA A 326 -5.60 9.33 1.77
N LEU A 327 -5.52 10.49 1.11
CA LEU A 327 -5.09 11.74 1.74
C LEU A 327 -6.03 12.13 2.91
N THR A 328 -7.33 12.11 2.68
CA THR A 328 -8.34 12.41 3.70
C THR A 328 -8.23 11.44 4.88
N PHE A 329 -8.14 10.16 4.59
CA PHE A 329 -8.00 9.11 5.60
C PHE A 329 -6.74 9.29 6.44
N PHE A 330 -5.55 9.44 5.82
CA PHE A 330 -4.30 9.58 6.56
C PHE A 330 -4.23 10.90 7.33
N ASN A 331 -4.75 12.00 6.79
CA ASN A 331 -4.85 13.25 7.52
C ASN A 331 -5.72 13.14 8.78
N GLN A 332 -6.77 12.33 8.76
CA GLN A 332 -7.61 12.09 9.92
C GLN A 332 -6.98 11.12 10.91
N ALA A 333 -6.47 9.99 10.41
CA ALA A 333 -5.98 8.88 11.23
C ALA A 333 -4.59 9.15 11.86
N LEU A 334 -3.76 9.96 11.21
CA LEU A 334 -2.39 10.28 11.66
C LEU A 334 -2.28 11.70 12.26
N ARG A 335 -3.39 12.31 12.68
CA ARG A 335 -3.38 13.60 13.38
C ARG A 335 -2.69 13.47 14.72
N ILE A 336 -1.93 14.50 15.11
CA ILE A 336 -1.46 14.65 16.47
C ILE A 336 -2.64 15.15 17.32
N PRO A 337 -3.06 14.42 18.38
CA PRO A 337 -4.10 14.90 19.28
C PRO A 337 -3.70 16.27 19.86
N GLY A 338 -4.56 17.27 19.70
CA GLY A 338 -4.35 18.62 20.26
C GLY A 338 -3.82 19.69 19.29
N GLN A 339 -3.49 19.37 18.04
CA GLN A 339 -3.28 20.39 17.00
C GLN A 339 -4.62 20.76 16.35
N VAL A 340 -5.18 21.89 16.77
CA VAL A 340 -6.29 22.55 16.05
C VAL A 340 -5.65 23.19 14.81
N GLN A 341 -6.10 22.84 13.63
CA GLN A 341 -5.79 23.63 12.44
C GLN A 341 -6.57 24.95 12.57
N ASP A 342 -5.86 26.05 12.76
CA ASP A 342 -6.42 27.38 12.52
C ASP A 342 -6.73 27.47 11.01
N HIS A 343 -8.03 27.50 10.70
CA HIS A 343 -8.54 27.68 9.33
C HIS A 343 -8.61 29.17 9.00
#